data_83948496b62bc3b9c65e69404f526184
#
_entry.id   83948496b62bc3b9c65e69404f526184
#
_cell.length_a   1.000
_cell.length_b   1.000
_cell.length_c   1.000
_cell.angle_alpha   90.00
_cell.angle_beta   90.00
_cell.angle_gamma   90.00
#
_symmetry.space_group_name_H-M   'P 1'
#
loop_
_entity.id
_entity.type
_entity.pdbx_description
1 polymer ?
#
loop_
_entity_poly.entity_id
_entity_poly.type
_entity_poly.pdbx_seq_one_letter_code
_entity_poly.pdbx_strand_id
1 'polypeptide(L)'
;MARIAGVNIPNHQHAEIALTAIFGVGRPRAQKICDAAGVKRTAKVKDLTDAEMERLREAVGKFTIEGDLRREVTMNIKRLMDLGCYRGLRHRRGLPVRGQRTRTNARTRKGPRKAIAGSKK
;
A
#
# COMPACT_ATOMS: atom_id res chain seq x y z
N MET A 1 -12.57 -17.62 -3.15
CA MET A 1 -12.02 -16.46 -2.44
C MET A 1 -12.90 -15.23 -2.58
N ALA A 2 -13.06 -14.47 -1.51
CA ALA A 2 -13.80 -13.22 -1.59
C ALA A 2 -12.99 -12.15 -2.34
N ARG A 3 -13.68 -11.26 -3.05
CA ARG A 3 -13.02 -10.14 -3.75
C ARG A 3 -13.59 -8.83 -3.24
N ILE A 4 -12.69 -7.91 -2.90
CA ILE A 4 -13.05 -6.55 -2.49
C ILE A 4 -12.13 -5.60 -3.25
N ALA A 5 -12.70 -4.57 -3.87
CA ALA A 5 -11.95 -3.59 -4.66
C ALA A 5 -11.08 -4.23 -5.75
N GLY A 6 -11.51 -5.35 -6.31
CA GLY A 6 -10.78 -6.08 -7.33
C GLY A 6 -9.65 -6.96 -6.81
N VAL A 7 -9.49 -7.07 -5.49
CA VAL A 7 -8.42 -7.85 -4.87
C VAL A 7 -9.01 -9.11 -4.25
N ASN A 8 -8.35 -10.25 -4.46
CA ASN A 8 -8.72 -11.50 -3.81
C ASN A 8 -8.29 -11.48 -2.34
N ILE A 9 -9.24 -11.65 -1.46
CA ILE A 9 -9.01 -11.60 -0.01
C ILE A 9 -8.86 -13.01 0.52
N PRO A 10 -7.84 -13.33 1.33
CA PRO A 10 -7.70 -14.66 1.92
C PRO A 10 -8.89 -15.01 2.81
N ASN A 11 -9.48 -16.19 2.58
CA ASN A 11 -10.65 -16.62 3.33
C ASN A 11 -10.34 -17.15 4.73
N HIS A 12 -9.13 -17.65 4.92
CA HIS A 12 -8.72 -18.28 6.18
C HIS A 12 -8.28 -17.30 7.26
N GLN A 13 -8.15 -16.02 6.92
CA GLN A 13 -7.70 -15.00 7.85
C GLN A 13 -8.89 -14.27 8.49
N HIS A 14 -8.63 -13.67 9.66
CA HIS A 14 -9.60 -12.77 10.31
C HIS A 14 -9.86 -11.58 9.39
N ALA A 15 -11.06 -11.01 9.48
CA ALA A 15 -11.47 -9.90 8.60
C ALA A 15 -10.49 -8.72 8.65
N GLU A 16 -10.04 -8.32 9.85
CA GLU A 16 -9.12 -7.18 9.99
C GLU A 16 -7.76 -7.45 9.34
N ILE A 17 -7.31 -8.70 9.34
CA ILE A 17 -6.02 -9.04 8.74
C ILE A 17 -6.17 -9.22 7.23
N ALA A 18 -7.25 -9.87 6.80
CA ALA A 18 -7.51 -10.12 5.39
C ALA A 18 -7.63 -8.82 4.59
N LEU A 19 -8.25 -7.79 5.17
CA LEU A 19 -8.41 -6.49 4.51
C LEU A 19 -7.08 -5.82 4.22
N THR A 20 -6.03 -6.12 4.98
CA THR A 20 -4.70 -5.52 4.74
C THR A 20 -4.07 -5.98 3.42
N ALA A 21 -4.63 -6.98 2.73
CA ALA A 21 -4.19 -7.36 1.40
C ALA A 21 -4.50 -6.29 0.35
N ILE A 22 -5.40 -5.35 0.65
CA ILE A 22 -5.76 -4.26 -0.24
C ILE A 22 -4.71 -3.15 -0.11
N PHE A 23 -4.19 -2.68 -1.23
CA PHE A 23 -3.23 -1.58 -1.22
C PHE A 23 -3.91 -0.30 -0.69
N GLY A 24 -3.35 0.27 0.34
CA GLY A 24 -3.90 1.45 1.01
C GLY A 24 -4.67 1.15 2.27
N VAL A 25 -4.86 -0.12 2.60
CA VAL A 25 -5.52 -0.55 3.84
C VAL A 25 -4.49 -1.21 4.74
N GLY A 26 -4.11 -0.52 5.80
CA GLY A 26 -3.27 -1.07 6.86
C GLY A 26 -4.14 -1.61 8.00
N ARG A 27 -3.51 -2.14 9.03
CA ARG A 27 -4.24 -2.72 10.15
C ARG A 27 -5.20 -1.76 10.85
N PRO A 28 -4.78 -0.51 11.19
CA PRO A 28 -5.72 0.44 11.82
C PRO A 28 -6.92 0.78 10.95
N ARG A 29 -6.70 0.96 9.64
CA ARG A 29 -7.78 1.26 8.70
C ARG A 29 -8.70 0.05 8.54
N ALA A 30 -8.14 -1.15 8.52
CA ALA A 30 -8.93 -2.39 8.47
C ALA A 30 -9.85 -2.50 9.69
N GLN A 31 -9.35 -2.14 10.86
CA GLN A 31 -10.17 -2.12 12.09
C GLN A 31 -11.33 -1.12 11.97
N LYS A 32 -11.06 0.07 11.45
CA LYS A 32 -12.10 1.08 11.24
C LYS A 32 -13.17 0.60 10.25
N ILE A 33 -12.73 -0.07 9.20
CA ILE A 33 -13.64 -0.61 8.18
C ILE A 33 -14.55 -1.67 8.80
N CYS A 34 -14.00 -2.59 9.58
CA CYS A 34 -14.79 -3.61 10.26
C CYS A 34 -15.80 -2.99 11.21
N ASP A 35 -15.40 -2.00 11.99
CA ASP A 35 -16.28 -1.32 12.93
C ASP A 35 -17.41 -0.58 12.21
N ALA A 36 -17.10 0.12 11.13
CA ALA A 36 -18.11 0.85 10.34
C ALA A 36 -19.11 -0.10 9.67
N ALA A 37 -18.65 -1.27 9.26
CA ALA A 37 -19.50 -2.27 8.64
C ALA A 37 -20.28 -3.12 9.64
N GLY A 38 -19.98 -2.99 10.93
CA GLY A 38 -20.59 -3.82 11.96
C GLY A 38 -20.16 -5.28 11.91
N VAL A 39 -18.99 -5.56 11.37
CA VAL A 39 -18.44 -6.91 11.26
C VAL A 39 -17.45 -7.15 12.39
N LYS A 40 -17.51 -8.32 12.99
CA LYS A 40 -16.58 -8.69 14.05
C LYS A 40 -15.18 -8.84 13.46
N ARG A 41 -14.20 -8.14 14.04
CA ARG A 41 -12.81 -8.14 13.55
C ARG A 41 -12.18 -9.53 13.54
N THR A 42 -12.52 -10.35 14.50
CA THR A 42 -11.95 -11.70 14.66
C THR A 42 -12.69 -12.77 13.84
N ALA A 43 -13.78 -12.41 13.15
CA ALA A 43 -14.46 -13.34 12.28
C ALA A 43 -13.60 -13.64 11.05
N LYS A 44 -13.51 -14.92 10.68
CA LYS A 44 -12.81 -15.30 9.46
C LYS A 44 -13.64 -14.92 8.26
N VAL A 45 -12.99 -14.53 7.18
CA VAL A 45 -13.68 -14.08 5.97
C VAL A 45 -14.61 -15.15 5.43
N LYS A 46 -14.24 -16.41 5.49
CA LYS A 46 -15.07 -17.52 5.02
C LYS A 46 -16.38 -17.68 5.79
N ASP A 47 -16.44 -17.17 7.02
CA ASP A 47 -17.62 -17.27 7.89
C ASP A 47 -18.57 -16.07 7.75
N LEU A 48 -18.22 -15.08 6.94
CA LEU A 48 -19.04 -13.89 6.74
C LEU A 48 -20.20 -14.16 5.78
N THR A 49 -21.35 -13.54 6.08
CA THR A 49 -22.50 -13.61 5.17
C THR A 49 -22.32 -12.66 4.00
N ASP A 50 -23.11 -12.83 2.94
CA ASP A 50 -23.06 -11.94 1.77
C ASP A 50 -23.41 -10.51 2.16
N ALA A 51 -24.36 -10.31 3.07
CA ALA A 51 -24.73 -8.98 3.56
C ALA A 51 -23.56 -8.31 4.27
N GLU A 52 -22.82 -9.07 5.08
CA GLU A 52 -21.64 -8.54 5.76
C GLU A 52 -20.54 -8.19 4.76
N MET A 53 -20.33 -9.01 3.73
CA MET A 53 -19.37 -8.72 2.67
C MET A 53 -19.71 -7.44 1.92
N GLU A 54 -21.00 -7.22 1.63
CA GLU A 54 -21.44 -6.00 0.96
C GLU A 54 -21.19 -4.77 1.81
N ARG A 55 -21.44 -4.85 3.12
CA ARG A 55 -21.15 -3.75 4.04
C ARG A 55 -19.66 -3.44 4.11
N LEU A 56 -18.80 -4.48 4.07
CA LEU A 56 -17.35 -4.28 4.00
C LEU A 56 -16.95 -3.58 2.71
N ARG A 57 -17.52 -3.97 1.57
CA ARG A 57 -17.23 -3.36 0.28
C ARG A 57 -17.61 -1.88 0.28
N GLU A 58 -18.76 -1.53 0.83
CA GLU A 58 -19.19 -0.14 0.95
C GLU A 58 -18.24 0.67 1.83
N ALA A 59 -17.84 0.13 2.97
CA ALA A 59 -16.93 0.81 3.89
C ALA A 59 -15.56 1.02 3.26
N VAL A 60 -15.05 0.03 2.53
CA VAL A 60 -13.77 0.12 1.82
C VAL A 60 -13.84 1.18 0.73
N GLY A 61 -14.98 1.29 0.03
CA GLY A 61 -15.15 2.25 -1.06
C GLY A 61 -15.06 3.71 -0.62
N LYS A 62 -15.14 3.99 0.67
CA LYS A 62 -14.99 5.36 1.20
C LYS A 62 -13.54 5.84 1.28
N PHE A 63 -12.57 4.96 1.07
CA PHE A 63 -11.16 5.30 1.12
C PHE A 63 -10.55 5.28 -0.27
N THR A 64 -9.52 6.09 -0.46
CA THR A 64 -8.70 6.03 -1.68
C THR A 64 -7.77 4.84 -1.55
N ILE A 65 -7.95 3.84 -2.40
CA ILE A 65 -7.22 2.57 -2.32
C ILE A 65 -6.82 2.10 -3.72
N GLU A 66 -5.95 1.07 -3.76
CA GLU A 66 -5.52 0.36 -4.97
C GLU A 66 -5.08 1.31 -6.08
N GLY A 67 -5.62 1.17 -7.28
CA GLY A 67 -5.22 1.95 -8.45
C GLY A 67 -5.35 3.45 -8.26
N ASP A 68 -6.41 3.88 -7.58
CA ASP A 68 -6.64 5.31 -7.31
C ASP A 68 -5.56 5.85 -6.38
N LEU A 69 -5.19 5.10 -5.34
CA LEU A 69 -4.13 5.50 -4.43
C LEU A 69 -2.77 5.51 -5.12
N ARG A 70 -2.47 4.49 -5.93
CA ARG A 70 -1.22 4.44 -6.70
C ARG A 70 -1.11 5.63 -7.62
N ARG A 71 -2.21 6.00 -8.27
CA ARG A 71 -2.27 7.15 -9.16
C ARG A 71 -2.02 8.44 -8.40
N GLU A 72 -2.64 8.58 -7.23
CA GLU A 72 -2.46 9.75 -6.36
C GLU A 72 -1.01 9.88 -5.90
N VAL A 73 -0.39 8.79 -5.44
CA VAL A 73 1.02 8.79 -5.03
C VAL A 73 1.94 9.19 -6.18
N THR A 74 1.70 8.61 -7.37
CA THR A 74 2.49 8.91 -8.56
C THR A 74 2.36 10.39 -8.93
N MET A 75 1.15 10.94 -8.88
CA MET A 75 0.91 12.35 -9.17
C MET A 75 1.58 13.27 -8.16
N ASN A 76 1.55 12.91 -6.88
CA ASN A 76 2.20 13.70 -5.84
C ASN A 76 3.72 13.74 -6.04
N ILE A 77 4.33 12.60 -6.39
CA ILE A 77 5.76 12.53 -6.68
C ILE A 77 6.10 13.37 -7.92
N LYS A 78 5.29 13.25 -8.98
CA LYS A 78 5.47 14.03 -10.20
C LYS A 78 5.40 15.54 -9.92
N ARG A 79 4.46 15.94 -9.08
CA ARG A 79 4.31 17.34 -8.67
C ARG A 79 5.58 17.87 -8.00
N LEU A 80 6.16 17.06 -7.11
CA LEU A 80 7.42 17.44 -6.45
C LEU A 80 8.55 17.58 -7.46
N MET A 81 8.63 16.68 -8.44
CA MET A 81 9.64 16.77 -9.50
C MET A 81 9.45 18.01 -10.37
N ASP A 82 8.20 18.31 -10.73
CA ASP A 82 7.88 19.47 -11.57
C ASP A 82 8.19 20.78 -10.85
N LEU A 83 8.01 20.83 -9.52
CA LEU A 83 8.36 22.01 -8.72
C LEU A 83 9.86 22.22 -8.60
N GLY A 84 10.67 21.20 -8.88
CA GLY A 84 12.12 21.29 -8.79
C GLY A 84 12.65 21.42 -7.37
N CYS A 85 11.87 21.10 -6.35
CA CYS A 85 12.32 21.14 -4.96
C CYS A 85 13.31 20.00 -4.67
N TYR A 86 13.98 20.07 -3.52
CA TYR A 86 14.96 19.07 -3.13
C TYR A 86 14.34 17.65 -3.10
N ARG A 87 13.15 17.51 -2.52
CA ARG A 87 12.46 16.22 -2.46
C ARG A 87 12.21 15.66 -3.86
N GLY A 88 11.79 16.51 -4.79
CA GLY A 88 11.56 16.12 -6.18
C GLY A 88 12.83 15.67 -6.86
N LEU A 89 13.94 16.34 -6.63
CA LEU A 89 15.25 15.95 -7.18
C LEU A 89 15.67 14.57 -6.65
N ARG A 90 15.43 14.29 -5.38
CA ARG A 90 15.74 12.98 -4.81
C ARG A 90 14.91 11.88 -5.45
N HIS A 91 13.62 12.13 -5.71
CA HIS A 91 12.77 11.18 -6.43
C HIS A 91 13.25 10.94 -7.86
N ARG A 92 13.64 12.02 -8.54
CA ARG A 92 14.12 11.94 -9.93
C ARG A 92 15.37 11.07 -10.04
N ARG A 93 16.26 11.16 -9.05
CA ARG A 93 17.52 10.40 -9.04
C ARG A 93 17.38 9.02 -8.42
N GLY A 94 16.22 8.68 -7.89
CA GLY A 94 16.01 7.40 -7.23
C GLY A 94 16.76 7.28 -5.91
N LEU A 95 16.98 8.38 -5.21
CA LEU A 95 17.70 8.42 -3.95
C LEU A 95 16.76 8.57 -2.76
N PRO A 96 17.21 8.20 -1.54
CA PRO A 96 16.39 8.41 -0.34
C PRO A 96 15.99 9.87 -0.18
N VAL A 97 14.74 10.11 0.20
CA VAL A 97 14.14 11.44 0.28
C VAL A 97 14.21 12.03 1.69
N ARG A 98 14.30 11.18 2.71
CA ARG A 98 14.20 11.60 4.11
C ARG A 98 15.56 11.77 4.80
N GLY A 99 16.59 12.10 4.05
CA GLY A 99 17.89 12.37 4.64
C GLY A 99 18.69 11.16 5.05
N GLN A 100 18.31 9.98 4.58
CA GLN A 100 19.05 8.76 4.87
C GLN A 100 20.43 8.79 4.23
N ARG A 101 21.35 8.06 4.84
CA ARG A 101 22.71 7.91 4.36
C ARG A 101 22.74 7.15 3.03
N THR A 102 23.46 7.66 2.06
CA THR A 102 23.53 7.03 0.73
C THR A 102 24.88 6.37 0.46
N ARG A 103 25.90 6.71 1.24
CA ARG A 103 27.28 6.25 1.00
C ARG A 103 27.43 4.75 1.19
N THR A 104 26.71 4.14 2.13
CA THR A 104 26.87 2.72 2.46
C THR A 104 25.68 1.88 2.04
N ASN A 105 24.50 2.24 2.44
CA ASN A 105 23.28 1.46 2.25
C ASN A 105 22.31 2.20 1.33
N ALA A 106 21.04 2.26 1.67
CA ALA A 106 19.96 2.86 0.88
C ALA A 106 19.56 1.97 -0.31
N ARG A 107 19.66 0.65 -0.13
CA ARG A 107 19.37 -0.31 -1.22
C ARG A 107 17.91 -0.34 -1.64
N THR A 108 16.99 -0.04 -0.75
CA THR A 108 15.56 0.01 -1.07
C THR A 108 15.25 0.97 -2.21
N ARG A 109 15.87 2.16 -2.20
CA ARG A 109 15.68 3.17 -3.25
C ARG A 109 16.63 2.98 -4.41
N LYS A 110 17.89 2.68 -4.13
CA LYS A 110 18.94 2.54 -5.15
C LYS A 110 18.89 1.20 -5.87
N GLY A 111 18.23 0.23 -5.25
CA GLY A 111 18.18 -1.12 -5.77
C GLY A 111 19.41 -1.94 -5.39
N PRO A 112 19.47 -3.21 -5.85
CA PRO A 112 20.63 -4.07 -5.58
C PRO A 112 21.92 -3.47 -6.12
N ARG A 113 23.04 -3.83 -5.51
CA ARG A 113 24.35 -3.41 -6.00
C ARG A 113 24.56 -3.92 -7.40
N LYS A 114 25.06 -3.05 -8.26
CA LYS A 114 25.42 -3.41 -9.63
C LYS A 114 26.92 -3.39 -9.77
N ALA A 115 27.46 -4.41 -10.44
CA ALA A 115 28.87 -4.43 -10.79
C ALA A 115 29.11 -3.37 -11.88
N ILE A 116 30.17 -2.59 -11.72
CA ILE A 116 30.58 -1.63 -12.74
C ILE A 116 31.25 -2.41 -13.86
N ALA A 117 30.88 -2.16 -15.10
CA ALA A 117 31.47 -2.84 -16.24
C ALA A 117 32.99 -2.68 -16.24
N GLY A 118 33.72 -3.79 -16.31
CA GLY A 118 35.17 -3.78 -16.25
C GLY A 118 35.75 -3.70 -14.84
N SER A 119 34.93 -3.52 -13.84
CA SER A 119 35.37 -3.45 -12.44
C SER A 119 35.61 -4.86 -11.89
N LYS A 120 36.68 -5.04 -11.15
CA LYS A 120 36.98 -6.27 -10.44
C LYS A 120 36.79 -6.06 -8.94
N LYS A 121 35.99 -6.87 -8.33
CA LYS A 121 35.76 -6.79 -6.90
C LYS A 121 35.88 -8.14 -6.25
#